data_da726d31ed4550ad67b7197cb2bf03b0
#
_entry.id   da726d31ed4550ad67b7197cb2bf03b0
#
_cell.length_a   1.000
_cell.length_b   1.000
_cell.length_c   1.000
_cell.angle_alpha   90.00
_cell.angle_beta   90.00
_cell.angle_gamma   90.00
#
_symmetry.space_group_name_H-M   'P 1'
#
loop_
_entity.id
_entity.type
_entity.pdbx_description
1 polymer ?
#
loop_
_entity_poly.entity_id
_entity_poly.type
_entity_poly.pdbx_seq_one_letter_code
_entity_poly.pdbx_strand_id
1 'polypeptide(L)'
;MRVELTWYDLHHSELSVHQLYDILALRNRVFIVEQQCAYEDIDGQDLARDNRHIFALGEGRLLTCARLLAPVDDNGPVTIGRVIVTSEARGLRLGYRLMEQVMVSCQQNWPDRQQALSAQAHLQAFYMRLGFKPVGDIYLEDNIPHIAMVK
;
A
#
# COMPACT_ATOMS: atom_id res chain seq x y z
N MET A 1 9.62 -23.08 1.96
CA MET A 1 8.32 -23.46 1.42
C MET A 1 7.87 -22.44 0.37
N ARG A 2 7.42 -22.94 -0.75
CA ARG A 2 6.99 -22.07 -1.85
C ARG A 2 5.49 -21.87 -1.77
N VAL A 3 5.05 -20.62 -1.61
CA VAL A 3 3.63 -20.30 -1.59
C VAL A 3 3.27 -19.69 -2.96
N GLU A 4 2.30 -20.29 -3.62
CA GLU A 4 1.75 -19.72 -4.84
C GLU A 4 0.84 -18.57 -4.50
N LEU A 5 1.08 -17.43 -5.15
CA LEU A 5 0.32 -16.21 -4.92
C LEU A 5 -0.55 -15.92 -6.13
N THR A 6 -1.78 -15.51 -5.85
CA THR A 6 -2.68 -14.96 -6.85
C THR A 6 -2.75 -13.46 -6.62
N TRP A 7 -2.33 -12.69 -7.62
CA TRP A 7 -2.28 -11.24 -7.56
C TRP A 7 -3.52 -10.62 -8.16
N TYR A 8 -3.99 -9.56 -7.52
CA TYR A 8 -5.10 -8.73 -7.99
C TYR A 8 -4.67 -7.27 -8.00
N ASP A 9 -5.03 -6.56 -9.08
CA ASP A 9 -4.89 -5.12 -9.22
C ASP A 9 -6.23 -4.61 -9.73
N LEU A 10 -7.07 -4.12 -8.82
CA LEU A 10 -8.46 -3.82 -9.12
C LEU A 10 -8.79 -2.35 -8.84
N HIS A 11 -9.50 -1.72 -9.79
CA HIS A 11 -10.24 -0.50 -9.50
C HIS A 11 -11.26 -0.83 -8.41
N HIS A 12 -11.53 0.13 -7.51
CA HIS A 12 -12.43 -0.15 -6.37
C HIS A 12 -13.80 -0.69 -6.79
N SER A 13 -14.29 -0.30 -7.97
CA SER A 13 -15.58 -0.78 -8.48
C SER A 13 -15.58 -2.27 -8.85
N GLU A 14 -14.40 -2.86 -9.01
CA GLU A 14 -14.24 -4.27 -9.35
C GLU A 14 -14.11 -5.18 -8.13
N LEU A 15 -13.96 -4.60 -6.94
CA LEU A 15 -13.86 -5.37 -5.71
C LEU A 15 -15.19 -6.03 -5.37
N SER A 16 -15.15 -7.32 -5.01
CA SER A 16 -16.30 -7.95 -4.39
C SER A 16 -16.44 -7.45 -2.95
N VAL A 17 -17.63 -7.62 -2.38
CA VAL A 17 -17.86 -7.29 -0.97
C VAL A 17 -16.90 -8.06 -0.07
N HIS A 18 -16.64 -9.33 -0.38
CA HIS A 18 -15.73 -10.16 0.39
C HIS A 18 -14.29 -9.68 0.30
N GLN A 19 -13.82 -9.31 -0.89
CA GLN A 19 -12.47 -8.78 -1.06
C GLN A 19 -12.29 -7.48 -0.28
N LEU A 20 -13.25 -6.58 -0.37
CA LEU A 20 -13.21 -5.32 0.38
C LEU A 20 -13.19 -5.58 1.89
N TYR A 21 -14.07 -6.46 2.35
CA TYR A 21 -14.14 -6.81 3.78
C TYR A 21 -12.81 -7.35 4.28
N ASP A 22 -12.20 -8.28 3.52
CA ASP A 22 -10.94 -8.91 3.92
C ASP A 22 -9.79 -7.90 3.95
N ILE A 23 -9.73 -6.98 2.98
CA ILE A 23 -8.73 -5.91 2.95
C ILE A 23 -8.88 -5.01 4.19
N LEU A 24 -10.10 -4.56 4.48
CA LEU A 24 -10.35 -3.69 5.63
C LEU A 24 -10.06 -4.41 6.95
N ALA A 25 -10.40 -5.70 7.06
CA ALA A 25 -10.12 -6.49 8.25
C ALA A 25 -8.62 -6.65 8.47
N LEU A 26 -7.86 -6.90 7.42
CA LEU A 26 -6.40 -6.99 7.51
C LEU A 26 -5.78 -5.66 7.95
N ARG A 27 -6.22 -4.55 7.37
CA ARG A 27 -5.75 -3.22 7.73
C ARG A 27 -6.04 -2.90 9.20
N ASN A 28 -7.24 -3.23 9.66
CA ASN A 28 -7.60 -3.04 11.07
C ASN A 28 -6.68 -3.84 11.99
N ARG A 29 -6.46 -5.11 11.67
CA ARG A 29 -5.61 -5.98 12.49
C ARG A 29 -4.17 -5.47 12.57
N VAL A 30 -3.59 -5.02 11.46
CA VAL A 30 -2.19 -4.59 11.41
C VAL A 30 -2.01 -3.18 11.94
N PHE A 31 -2.75 -2.22 11.40
CA PHE A 31 -2.51 -0.81 11.72
C PHE A 31 -3.09 -0.39 13.06
N ILE A 32 -4.25 -0.90 13.42
CA ILE A 32 -4.92 -0.48 14.65
C ILE A 32 -4.54 -1.39 15.82
N VAL A 33 -4.67 -2.72 15.65
CA VAL A 33 -4.48 -3.67 16.73
C VAL A 33 -2.99 -3.94 16.98
N GLU A 34 -2.25 -4.42 15.97
CA GLU A 34 -0.84 -4.78 16.16
C GLU A 34 0.05 -3.56 16.44
N GLN A 35 -0.15 -2.46 15.72
CA GLN A 35 0.63 -1.23 15.93
C GLN A 35 0.11 -0.38 17.08
N GLN A 36 -1.01 -0.75 17.67
CA GLN A 36 -1.62 -0.06 18.80
C GLN A 36 -1.79 1.45 18.52
N CYS A 37 -2.28 1.76 17.32
CA CYS A 37 -2.43 3.13 16.86
C CYS A 37 -3.91 3.43 16.61
N ALA A 38 -4.47 4.37 17.34
CA ALA A 38 -5.87 4.76 17.18
C ALA A 38 -5.98 5.89 16.16
N TYR A 39 -6.47 5.55 14.95
CA TYR A 39 -6.75 6.54 13.91
C TYR A 39 -7.84 6.00 12.98
N GLU A 40 -8.36 6.87 12.10
CA GLU A 40 -9.38 6.45 11.15
C GLU A 40 -8.73 5.78 9.93
N ASP A 41 -8.56 4.46 9.98
CA ASP A 41 -8.02 3.73 8.85
C ASP A 41 -8.98 3.72 7.67
N ILE A 42 -10.28 3.58 7.92
CA ILE A 42 -11.32 3.71 6.90
C ILE A 42 -11.65 5.19 6.79
N ASP A 43 -11.06 5.84 5.77
CA ASP A 43 -10.99 7.29 5.66
C ASP A 43 -11.84 7.88 4.52
N GLY A 44 -12.71 7.07 3.94
CA GLY A 44 -13.56 7.49 2.82
C GLY A 44 -12.88 7.43 1.46
N GLN A 45 -11.61 7.03 1.38
CA GLN A 45 -10.86 7.03 0.12
C GLN A 45 -10.90 5.68 -0.61
N ASP A 46 -11.28 4.61 0.08
CA ASP A 46 -11.18 3.26 -0.49
C ASP A 46 -12.06 3.06 -1.71
N LEU A 47 -13.19 3.76 -1.78
CA LEU A 47 -14.15 3.64 -2.88
C LEU A 47 -14.33 4.97 -3.64
N ALA A 48 -13.35 5.86 -3.55
CA ALA A 48 -13.40 7.17 -4.18
C ALA A 48 -12.65 7.22 -5.50
N ARG A 49 -13.05 8.11 -6.38
CA ARG A 49 -12.40 8.42 -7.67
C ARG A 49 -11.97 7.16 -8.41
N ASP A 50 -10.74 7.10 -8.91
CA ASP A 50 -10.17 5.94 -9.60
C ASP A 50 -9.18 5.18 -8.71
N ASN A 51 -9.38 5.23 -7.41
CA ASN A 51 -8.51 4.57 -6.46
C ASN A 51 -8.54 3.06 -6.65
N ARG A 52 -7.39 2.43 -6.44
CA ARG A 52 -7.18 1.02 -6.73
C ARG A 52 -6.63 0.29 -5.51
N HIS A 53 -6.87 -1.01 -5.49
CA HIS A 53 -6.34 -1.90 -4.46
C HIS A 53 -5.54 -3.01 -5.12
N ILE A 54 -4.33 -3.25 -4.59
CA ILE A 54 -3.45 -4.30 -5.05
C ILE A 54 -3.26 -5.26 -3.89
N PHE A 55 -3.45 -6.54 -4.14
CA PHE A 55 -3.36 -7.53 -3.07
C PHE A 55 -3.07 -8.91 -3.64
N ALA A 56 -2.63 -9.81 -2.76
CA ALA A 56 -2.37 -11.18 -3.14
C ALA A 56 -2.90 -12.16 -2.12
N LEU A 57 -3.44 -13.26 -2.63
CA LEU A 57 -3.88 -14.39 -1.84
C LEU A 57 -2.86 -15.52 -1.97
N GLY A 58 -2.55 -16.16 -0.86
CA GLY A 58 -1.80 -17.41 -0.82
C GLY A 58 -2.58 -18.42 0.00
N GLU A 59 -2.85 -19.58 -0.57
CA GLU A 59 -3.64 -20.64 0.09
C GLU A 59 -5.00 -20.13 0.59
N GLY A 60 -5.65 -19.28 -0.21
CA GLY A 60 -6.96 -18.71 0.10
C GLY A 60 -6.95 -17.61 1.14
N ARG A 61 -5.77 -17.15 1.60
CA ARG A 61 -5.66 -16.09 2.62
C ARG A 61 -5.02 -14.84 2.03
N LEU A 62 -5.51 -13.68 2.46
CA LEU A 62 -4.93 -12.40 2.10
C LEU A 62 -3.60 -12.21 2.83
N LEU A 63 -2.50 -12.14 2.10
CA LEU A 63 -1.16 -12.06 2.66
C LEU A 63 -0.52 -10.68 2.56
N THR A 64 -0.94 -9.88 1.60
CA THR A 64 -0.36 -8.56 1.37
C THR A 64 -1.36 -7.68 0.64
N CYS A 65 -1.31 -6.38 0.89
CA CYS A 65 -2.13 -5.42 0.16
C CYS A 65 -1.49 -4.04 0.16
N ALA A 66 -1.96 -3.21 -0.77
CA ALA A 66 -1.61 -1.79 -0.88
C ALA A 66 -2.77 -1.04 -1.51
N ARG A 67 -2.84 0.25 -1.24
CA ARG A 67 -3.85 1.14 -1.81
C ARG A 67 -3.17 2.20 -2.66
N LEU A 68 -3.73 2.48 -3.83
CA LEU A 68 -3.31 3.56 -4.70
C LEU A 68 -4.41 4.61 -4.75
N LEU A 69 -4.07 5.83 -4.34
CA LEU A 69 -4.95 6.98 -4.45
C LEU A 69 -4.64 7.70 -5.76
N ALA A 70 -5.64 7.81 -6.63
CA ALA A 70 -5.52 8.51 -7.90
C ALA A 70 -5.13 9.97 -7.68
N PRO A 71 -4.39 10.59 -8.63
CA PRO A 71 -4.08 12.01 -8.54
C PRO A 71 -5.33 12.86 -8.40
N VAL A 72 -5.28 13.87 -7.53
CA VAL A 72 -6.43 14.74 -7.26
C VAL A 72 -6.52 15.92 -8.24
N ASP A 73 -5.44 16.19 -8.96
CA ASP A 73 -5.38 17.24 -9.97
C ASP A 73 -4.49 16.84 -11.14
N ASP A 74 -4.40 17.70 -12.17
CA ASP A 74 -3.70 17.38 -13.41
C ASP A 74 -2.20 17.20 -13.26
N ASN A 75 -1.60 17.68 -12.17
CA ASN A 75 -0.16 17.62 -11.93
C ASN A 75 0.20 16.84 -10.65
N GLY A 76 -0.79 16.36 -9.93
CA GLY A 76 -0.56 15.67 -8.66
C GLY A 76 0.02 14.28 -8.82
N PRO A 77 0.63 13.75 -7.76
CA PRO A 77 1.16 12.39 -7.78
C PRO A 77 0.07 11.35 -7.55
N VAL A 78 0.36 10.12 -7.92
CA VAL A 78 -0.37 8.97 -7.38
C VAL A 78 0.20 8.68 -5.99
N THR A 79 -0.66 8.47 -5.01
CA THR A 79 -0.23 8.24 -3.63
C THR A 79 -0.38 6.77 -3.27
N ILE A 80 0.72 6.16 -2.86
CA ILE A 80 0.77 4.77 -2.43
C ILE A 80 0.64 4.74 -0.91
N GLY A 81 -0.27 3.93 -0.39
CA GLY A 81 -0.44 3.81 1.04
C GLY A 81 -1.04 2.48 1.46
N ARG A 82 -1.25 2.33 2.76
CA ARG A 82 -1.82 1.12 3.35
C ARG A 82 -1.08 -0.14 2.91
N VAL A 83 0.25 -0.06 2.84
CA VAL A 83 1.12 -1.16 2.43
C VAL A 83 1.27 -2.13 3.59
N ILE A 84 0.88 -3.38 3.39
CA ILE A 84 0.94 -4.42 4.42
C ILE A 84 1.52 -5.70 3.86
N VAL A 85 2.42 -6.31 4.64
CA VAL A 85 2.78 -7.71 4.51
C VAL A 85 2.47 -8.36 5.85
N THR A 86 1.65 -9.43 5.84
CA THR A 86 1.28 -10.12 7.07
C THR A 86 2.51 -10.74 7.75
N SER A 87 2.45 -10.89 9.08
CA SER A 87 3.57 -11.48 9.84
C SER A 87 3.90 -12.90 9.38
N GLU A 88 2.90 -13.68 9.01
CA GLU A 88 3.09 -15.05 8.50
C GLU A 88 3.78 -15.09 7.13
N ALA A 89 3.73 -14.00 6.36
CA ALA A 89 4.33 -13.92 5.03
C ALA A 89 5.64 -13.13 5.01
N ARG A 90 6.06 -12.58 6.13
CA ARG A 90 7.34 -11.87 6.22
C ARG A 90 8.49 -12.87 6.04
N GLY A 91 9.52 -12.47 5.30
CA GLY A 91 10.62 -13.36 4.96
C GLY A 91 10.51 -14.02 3.60
N LEU A 92 9.35 -13.88 2.92
CA LEU A 92 9.15 -14.38 1.56
C LEU A 92 9.47 -13.32 0.50
N ARG A 93 10.12 -12.21 0.90
CA ARG A 93 10.36 -11.04 0.04
C ARG A 93 9.08 -10.47 -0.56
N LEU A 94 7.98 -10.67 0.12
CA LEU A 94 6.66 -10.31 -0.38
C LEU A 94 6.48 -8.80 -0.50
N GLY A 95 7.16 -8.02 0.36
CA GLY A 95 7.16 -6.57 0.26
C GLY A 95 7.71 -6.07 -1.07
N TYR A 96 8.80 -6.67 -1.56
CA TYR A 96 9.36 -6.33 -2.87
C TYR A 96 8.40 -6.71 -3.99
N ARG A 97 7.82 -7.91 -3.92
CA ARG A 97 6.87 -8.38 -4.93
C ARG A 97 5.62 -7.50 -4.99
N LEU A 98 5.11 -7.11 -3.80
CA LEU A 98 3.98 -6.18 -3.71
C LEU A 98 4.33 -4.86 -4.39
N MET A 99 5.47 -4.27 -4.05
CA MET A 99 5.87 -2.98 -4.59
C MET A 99 6.13 -3.04 -6.09
N GLU A 100 6.64 -4.15 -6.61
CA GLU A 100 6.75 -4.35 -8.06
C GLU A 100 5.38 -4.24 -8.73
N GLN A 101 4.36 -4.91 -8.16
CA GLN A 101 2.99 -4.82 -8.67
C GLN A 101 2.43 -3.40 -8.57
N VAL A 102 2.70 -2.73 -7.46
CA VAL A 102 2.27 -1.35 -7.23
C VAL A 102 2.88 -0.42 -8.28
N MET A 103 4.19 -0.52 -8.52
CA MET A 103 4.86 0.35 -9.48
C MET A 103 4.40 0.09 -10.91
N VAL A 104 4.15 -1.17 -11.27
CA VAL A 104 3.56 -1.51 -12.58
C VAL A 104 2.17 -0.89 -12.72
N SER A 105 1.34 -0.98 -11.71
CA SER A 105 -0.01 -0.41 -11.73
C SER A 105 0.04 1.12 -11.88
N CYS A 106 0.93 1.79 -11.15
CA CYS A 106 1.11 3.23 -11.29
C CYS A 106 1.51 3.61 -12.71
N GLN A 107 2.43 2.85 -13.31
CA GLN A 107 2.90 3.10 -14.66
C GLN A 107 1.82 2.85 -15.70
N GLN A 108 0.99 1.84 -15.50
CA GLN A 108 -0.09 1.50 -16.44
C GLN A 108 -1.26 2.47 -16.36
N ASN A 109 -1.62 2.91 -15.16
CA ASN A 109 -2.82 3.73 -14.97
C ASN A 109 -2.51 5.23 -14.98
N TRP A 110 -1.32 5.63 -14.57
CA TRP A 110 -0.90 7.04 -14.49
C TRP A 110 0.55 7.20 -14.94
N PRO A 111 0.87 6.94 -16.23
CA PRO A 111 2.26 6.82 -16.70
C PRO A 111 3.11 8.08 -16.54
N ASP A 112 2.49 9.26 -16.56
CA ASP A 112 3.21 10.53 -16.50
C ASP A 112 3.22 11.15 -15.10
N ARG A 113 2.84 10.37 -14.09
CA ARG A 113 2.68 10.90 -12.74
C ARG A 113 3.76 10.41 -11.80
N GLN A 114 4.19 11.29 -10.94
CA GLN A 114 5.08 10.96 -9.85
C GLN A 114 4.38 10.01 -8.88
N GLN A 115 5.13 9.05 -8.34
CA GLN A 115 4.65 8.15 -7.29
C GLN A 115 5.13 8.70 -5.95
N ALA A 116 4.21 8.82 -5.00
CA ALA A 116 4.51 9.38 -3.68
C ALA A 116 4.00 8.47 -2.58
N LEU A 117 4.73 8.42 -1.48
CA LEU A 117 4.31 7.70 -0.28
C LEU A 117 4.88 8.35 0.97
N SER A 118 4.30 8.00 2.11
CA SER A 118 4.81 8.36 3.42
C SER A 118 5.29 7.07 4.08
N ALA A 119 6.61 6.93 4.18
CA ALA A 119 7.23 5.72 4.71
C ALA A 119 7.46 5.86 6.20
N GLN A 120 7.21 4.79 6.96
CA GLN A 120 7.74 4.73 8.32
C GLN A 120 9.27 4.85 8.22
N ALA A 121 9.86 5.68 9.07
CA ALA A 121 11.27 6.06 8.91
C ALA A 121 12.24 4.88 8.88
N HIS A 122 11.94 3.81 9.64
CA HIS A 122 12.79 2.62 9.66
C HIS A 122 12.73 1.82 8.35
N LEU A 123 11.78 2.10 7.46
CA LEU A 123 11.64 1.44 6.17
C LEU A 123 12.24 2.26 5.01
N GLN A 124 12.86 3.39 5.30
CA GLN A 124 13.42 4.27 4.26
C GLN A 124 14.36 3.52 3.32
N ALA A 125 15.27 2.71 3.85
CA ALA A 125 16.22 1.96 3.04
C ALA A 125 15.52 0.97 2.08
N PHE A 126 14.45 0.34 2.54
CA PHE A 126 13.64 -0.56 1.71
C PHE A 126 13.11 0.17 0.48
N TYR A 127 12.48 1.33 0.69
CA TYR A 127 11.91 2.09 -0.42
C TYR A 127 12.99 2.72 -1.30
N MET A 128 14.15 3.09 -0.75
CA MET A 128 15.27 3.61 -1.55
C MET A 128 15.77 2.57 -2.53
N ARG A 129 15.81 1.30 -2.14
CA ARG A 129 16.19 0.21 -3.06
C ARG A 129 15.23 0.04 -4.23
N LEU A 130 14.00 0.52 -4.08
CA LEU A 130 12.98 0.51 -5.14
C LEU A 130 13.02 1.76 -6.01
N GLY A 131 13.92 2.70 -5.71
CA GLY A 131 14.10 3.93 -6.48
C GLY A 131 13.39 5.14 -5.91
N PHE A 132 12.75 5.02 -4.75
CA PHE A 132 12.15 6.18 -4.06
C PHE A 132 13.22 7.01 -3.38
N LYS A 133 13.02 8.33 -3.36
CA LYS A 133 13.94 9.29 -2.74
C LYS A 133 13.22 10.03 -1.62
N PRO A 134 13.88 10.23 -0.47
CA PRO A 134 13.27 11.00 0.62
C PRO A 134 13.14 12.47 0.25
N VAL A 135 12.06 13.10 0.73
CA VAL A 135 11.79 14.51 0.53
C VAL A 135 11.45 15.12 1.89
N GLY A 136 12.23 16.14 2.29
CA GLY A 136 12.01 16.81 3.57
C GLY A 136 12.53 16.02 4.77
N ASP A 137 12.09 16.44 5.94
CA ASP A 137 12.54 15.89 7.21
C ASP A 137 11.59 14.83 7.74
N ILE A 138 12.05 14.04 8.70
CA ILE A 138 11.22 13.09 9.43
C ILE A 138 10.16 13.87 10.22
N TYR A 139 8.92 13.39 10.16
CA TYR A 139 7.78 13.94 10.89
C TYR A 139 7.01 12.82 11.58
N LEU A 140 6.16 13.19 12.53
CA LEU A 140 5.32 12.22 13.21
C LEU A 140 3.96 12.11 12.52
N GLU A 141 3.56 10.88 12.21
CA GLU A 141 2.24 10.56 11.70
C GLU A 141 1.67 9.50 12.63
N ASP A 142 0.59 9.82 13.32
CA ASP A 142 0.00 8.95 14.35
C ASP A 142 1.04 8.50 15.39
N ASN A 143 1.91 9.42 15.80
CA ASN A 143 3.01 9.19 16.74
C ASN A 143 4.12 8.24 16.27
N ILE A 144 4.15 7.91 15.00
CA ILE A 144 5.17 7.06 14.40
C ILE A 144 6.05 7.92 13.47
N PRO A 145 7.38 7.88 13.58
CA PRO A 145 8.26 8.63 12.68
C PRO A 145 8.08 8.18 11.23
N HIS A 146 7.83 9.15 10.36
CA HIS A 146 7.63 8.94 8.92
C HIS A 146 8.51 9.89 8.11
N ILE A 147 8.74 9.54 6.85
CA ILE A 147 9.40 10.42 5.89
C ILE A 147 8.68 10.32 4.54
N ALA A 148 8.43 11.47 3.92
CA ALA A 148 7.85 11.51 2.58
C ALA A 148 8.88 11.02 1.56
N MET A 149 8.46 10.22 0.60
CA MET A 149 9.32 9.70 -0.45
C MET A 149 8.62 9.76 -1.80
N VAL A 150 9.39 9.97 -2.85
CA VAL A 150 8.88 10.09 -4.22
C VAL A 150 9.74 9.31 -5.21
N LYS A 151 9.10 8.91 -6.30
CA LYS A 151 9.75 8.26 -7.42
C LYS A 151 9.19 8.76 -8.74
#